data_e0cc41f526912fc814834b717b66351c
#
_entry.id   e0cc41f526912fc814834b717b66351c
#
_cell.length_a   1.000
_cell.length_b   1.000
_cell.length_c   1.000
_cell.angle_alpha   90.00
_cell.angle_beta   90.00
_cell.angle_gamma   90.00
#
_symmetry.space_group_name_H-M   'P 1'
#
loop_
_entity.id
_entity.type
_entity.pdbx_description
1 polymer ?
#
loop_
_entity_poly.entity_id
_entity_poly.type
_entity_poly.pdbx_seq_one_letter_code
_entity_poly.pdbx_strand_id
1 'polypeptide(L)'
;MRKPSRRTLLAGVAATLASPLAAPLIASPLRAETATREKVAAALPKLEALAQQIVDKKLVPGLSIAVVHADKAVYLKGFGLRQAGKPETVDADTVFQLASLSKPLSSTVVSALVSDGKVSWDSRIRDIDPGFTMQDELAAAAVTVGDLFAHRSGLPGHVGDDIEELGFSQGEILHRLRLAKPAYSFRNGYSYSNFGLTEGAVAAARASGLGWDEASEEKLYKPLGMNSTSSRYRDFENRPNRAALHVPVDGAWASFTRRNADAQAPAGGASSNARDLAQWLRLLLADGEHGGRPLIHKEALQQAQVPAIMRGIDPKTGAASFYGYGWAINYREHGVELNHAGAFSAGARTLAHLIPGEQLAIAVLANAFPTGVPEGIAATFFDLVFKGEPTRDFVAAANQAFEAFYKEMMKPSLAYATFPASRAAALPVAAYAGDYGNDYVGNARVVESGGSLYLQLGPAGKRFPLTHFNRDVFVYSPMTEAPKARLGVSFLVGPDGKAAQVTIEDLDEYGLGTLKRQ
;
A
#
# COMPACT_ATOMS: atom_id res chain seq x y z
N MET A 1 -12.45 -20.47 11.20
CA MET A 1 -12.13 -19.62 10.03
C MET A 1 -12.24 -18.16 10.50
N ARG A 2 -11.11 -17.47 10.63
CA ARG A 2 -11.11 -16.05 11.03
C ARG A 2 -11.62 -15.21 9.86
N LYS A 3 -12.51 -14.26 10.13
CA LYS A 3 -12.99 -13.31 9.12
C LYS A 3 -11.83 -12.38 8.72
N PRO A 4 -11.65 -12.07 7.43
CA PRO A 4 -10.60 -11.15 7.01
C PRO A 4 -10.89 -9.74 7.53
N SER A 5 -9.85 -9.05 8.00
CA SER A 5 -9.94 -7.69 8.48
C SER A 5 -9.93 -6.66 7.35
N ARG A 6 -10.22 -5.40 7.70
CA ARG A 6 -10.14 -4.24 6.80
C ARG A 6 -8.81 -4.08 6.08
N ARG A 7 -7.71 -4.41 6.76
CA ARG A 7 -6.34 -4.15 6.29
C ARG A 7 -5.81 -5.30 5.44
N THR A 8 -6.16 -6.52 5.81
CA THR A 8 -5.81 -7.73 5.04
C THR A 8 -6.43 -7.72 3.65
N LEU A 9 -7.60 -7.09 3.51
CA LEU A 9 -8.30 -6.99 2.24
C LEU A 9 -7.62 -6.02 1.23
N LEU A 10 -7.02 -4.89 1.67
CA LEU A 10 -6.33 -3.95 0.76
C LEU A 10 -5.17 -4.58 -0.04
N ALA A 11 -4.54 -5.62 0.49
CA ALA A 11 -3.48 -6.34 -0.21
C ALA A 11 -3.99 -7.31 -1.29
N GLY A 12 -5.24 -7.80 -1.16
CA GLY A 12 -5.78 -8.83 -2.05
C GLY A 12 -6.23 -8.33 -3.43
N VAL A 13 -6.59 -7.05 -3.57
CA VAL A 13 -7.25 -6.53 -4.80
C VAL A 13 -6.28 -6.16 -5.92
N ALA A 14 -5.02 -5.91 -5.61
CA ALA A 14 -4.03 -5.69 -6.66
C ALA A 14 -3.78 -6.91 -7.56
N ALA A 15 -4.38 -8.07 -7.24
CA ALA A 15 -4.02 -9.35 -7.83
C ALA A 15 -5.08 -10.01 -8.74
N THR A 16 -6.34 -9.56 -8.76
CA THR A 16 -7.42 -10.40 -9.33
C THR A 16 -8.18 -9.82 -10.52
N LEU A 17 -7.58 -8.95 -11.31
CA LEU A 17 -8.11 -8.65 -12.64
C LEU A 17 -7.49 -9.60 -13.68
N ALA A 18 -7.67 -10.92 -13.50
CA ALA A 18 -7.40 -11.90 -14.52
C ALA A 18 -8.64 -12.07 -15.41
N SER A 19 -8.48 -11.83 -16.68
CA SER A 19 -9.51 -12.01 -17.70
C SER A 19 -9.94 -13.47 -17.80
N PRO A 20 -11.23 -13.79 -17.99
CA PRO A 20 -11.65 -15.11 -18.41
C PRO A 20 -11.50 -15.22 -19.94
N LEU A 21 -10.84 -16.25 -20.42
CA LEU A 21 -11.14 -17.02 -21.62
C LEU A 21 -9.92 -17.81 -22.11
N ALA A 22 -9.97 -19.13 -22.02
CA ALA A 22 -9.48 -20.00 -23.10
C ALA A 22 -10.03 -21.42 -22.89
N ALA A 23 -10.80 -21.87 -23.87
CA ALA A 23 -11.02 -23.28 -24.14
C ALA A 23 -9.70 -23.90 -24.65
N PRO A 24 -9.45 -25.22 -24.44
CA PRO A 24 -8.24 -25.84 -24.93
C PRO A 24 -8.34 -26.04 -26.44
N LEU A 25 -7.84 -25.11 -27.19
CA LEU A 25 -7.45 -25.33 -28.58
C LEU A 25 -5.95 -25.65 -28.55
N ILE A 26 -5.59 -26.88 -28.94
CA ILE A 26 -4.25 -27.21 -29.40
C ILE A 26 -4.05 -26.41 -30.70
N ALA A 27 -3.70 -25.16 -30.56
CA ALA A 27 -3.22 -24.30 -31.62
C ALA A 27 -1.69 -24.21 -31.46
N SER A 28 -0.96 -24.33 -32.56
CA SER A 28 0.43 -23.96 -32.68
C SER A 28 0.68 -22.68 -31.89
N PRO A 29 1.84 -22.49 -31.23
CA PRO A 29 2.10 -21.26 -30.51
C PRO A 29 1.99 -20.10 -31.49
N LEU A 30 0.83 -19.44 -31.51
CA LEU A 30 0.69 -18.11 -32.07
C LEU A 30 1.75 -17.29 -31.33
N ARG A 31 2.79 -16.88 -32.06
CA ARG A 31 3.82 -16.00 -31.53
C ARG A 31 3.06 -14.75 -31.05
N ALA A 32 3.05 -14.51 -29.74
CA ALA A 32 2.39 -13.35 -29.18
C ALA A 32 2.83 -12.11 -29.97
N GLU A 33 1.89 -11.22 -30.30
CA GLU A 33 2.20 -10.01 -31.03
C GLU A 33 3.11 -9.12 -30.20
N THR A 34 4.30 -8.80 -30.71
CA THR A 34 5.30 -8.00 -29.99
C THR A 34 4.89 -6.51 -29.95
N ALA A 35 5.29 -5.81 -28.89
CA ALA A 35 5.14 -4.36 -28.74
C ALA A 35 6.13 -3.64 -29.67
N THR A 36 5.74 -3.37 -30.91
CA THR A 36 6.58 -2.57 -31.81
C THR A 36 6.41 -1.08 -31.53
N ARG A 37 7.38 -0.27 -31.99
CA ARG A 37 7.32 1.18 -31.84
C ARG A 37 6.06 1.78 -32.49
N GLU A 38 5.65 1.25 -33.63
CA GLU A 38 4.48 1.69 -34.39
C GLU A 38 3.18 1.37 -33.63
N LYS A 39 3.07 0.18 -33.03
CA LYS A 39 1.91 -0.22 -32.21
C LYS A 39 1.79 0.64 -30.96
N VAL A 40 2.92 0.86 -30.27
CA VAL A 40 2.94 1.75 -29.10
C VAL A 40 2.53 3.17 -29.51
N ALA A 41 3.11 3.73 -30.59
CA ALA A 41 2.76 5.06 -31.08
C ALA A 41 1.27 5.18 -31.45
N ALA A 42 0.68 4.14 -32.08
CA ALA A 42 -0.73 4.11 -32.43
C ALA A 42 -1.67 4.02 -31.21
N ALA A 43 -1.21 3.43 -30.11
CA ALA A 43 -1.97 3.31 -28.86
C ALA A 43 -2.05 4.63 -28.07
N LEU A 44 -1.01 5.50 -28.16
CA LEU A 44 -0.90 6.71 -27.34
C LEU A 44 -2.07 7.69 -27.50
N PRO A 45 -2.56 8.03 -28.69
CA PRO A 45 -3.73 8.93 -28.83
C PRO A 45 -5.00 8.36 -28.20
N LYS A 46 -5.19 7.04 -28.28
CA LYS A 46 -6.35 6.36 -27.67
C LYS A 46 -6.22 6.33 -26.15
N LEU A 47 -5.02 6.13 -25.62
CA LEU A 47 -4.72 6.23 -24.17
C LEU A 47 -5.02 7.65 -23.67
N GLU A 48 -4.60 8.67 -24.41
CA GLU A 48 -4.86 10.07 -24.08
C GLU A 48 -6.36 10.38 -24.02
N ALA A 49 -7.11 9.95 -25.03
CA ALA A 49 -8.55 10.11 -25.07
C ALA A 49 -9.24 9.43 -23.89
N LEU A 50 -8.81 8.21 -23.51
CA LEU A 50 -9.30 7.49 -22.34
C LEU A 50 -9.03 8.27 -21.05
N ALA A 51 -7.79 8.75 -20.85
CA ALA A 51 -7.41 9.49 -19.65
C ALA A 51 -8.21 10.79 -19.52
N GLN A 52 -8.41 11.52 -20.62
CA GLN A 52 -9.27 12.72 -20.63
C GLN A 52 -10.72 12.37 -20.28
N GLN A 53 -11.29 11.32 -20.88
CA GLN A 53 -12.66 10.89 -20.57
C GLN A 53 -12.86 10.50 -19.10
N ILE A 54 -11.84 9.88 -18.47
CA ILE A 54 -11.87 9.51 -17.04
C ILE A 54 -12.00 10.75 -16.17
N VAL A 55 -11.23 11.80 -16.45
CA VAL A 55 -11.27 13.07 -15.71
C VAL A 55 -12.56 13.83 -15.99
N ASP A 56 -13.01 13.89 -17.25
CA ASP A 56 -14.27 14.55 -17.63
C ASP A 56 -15.47 13.93 -16.93
N LYS A 57 -15.47 12.60 -16.79
CA LYS A 57 -16.48 11.83 -16.02
C LYS A 57 -16.28 11.91 -14.50
N LYS A 58 -15.25 12.64 -14.03
CA LYS A 58 -14.91 12.79 -12.60
C LYS A 58 -14.68 11.46 -11.87
N LEU A 59 -14.19 10.43 -12.56
CA LEU A 59 -13.84 9.16 -11.94
C LEU A 59 -12.66 9.31 -10.98
N VAL A 60 -11.75 10.27 -11.26
CA VAL A 60 -10.70 10.77 -10.37
C VAL A 60 -10.58 12.28 -10.53
N PRO A 61 -10.09 13.05 -9.52
CA PRO A 61 -9.85 14.49 -9.64
C PRO A 61 -8.75 14.82 -10.65
N GLY A 62 -7.67 14.03 -10.63
CA GLY A 62 -6.54 14.18 -11.53
C GLY A 62 -5.69 12.92 -11.57
N LEU A 63 -4.93 12.78 -12.64
CA LEU A 63 -4.01 11.68 -12.84
C LEU A 63 -2.81 12.10 -13.71
N SER A 64 -1.71 11.37 -13.60
CA SER A 64 -0.54 11.53 -14.45
C SER A 64 -0.08 10.17 -14.96
N ILE A 65 0.35 10.11 -16.23
CA ILE A 65 0.73 8.87 -16.92
C ILE A 65 2.14 9.03 -17.48
N ALA A 66 2.96 7.99 -17.28
CA ALA A 66 4.22 7.77 -17.98
C ALA A 66 4.17 6.45 -18.75
N VAL A 67 4.57 6.45 -20.02
CA VAL A 67 4.81 5.24 -20.79
C VAL A 67 6.27 5.21 -21.22
N VAL A 68 6.91 4.07 -20.99
CA VAL A 68 8.28 3.81 -21.41
C VAL A 68 8.26 2.63 -22.39
N HIS A 69 8.92 2.79 -23.52
CA HIS A 69 9.16 1.73 -24.49
C HIS A 69 10.63 1.73 -24.89
N ALA A 70 11.27 0.57 -24.75
CA ALA A 70 12.71 0.43 -24.84
C ALA A 70 13.41 1.40 -23.85
N ASP A 71 14.36 2.19 -24.28
CA ASP A 71 15.09 3.15 -23.45
C ASP A 71 14.47 4.56 -23.41
N LYS A 72 13.22 4.74 -23.87
CA LYS A 72 12.60 6.06 -24.04
C LYS A 72 11.30 6.21 -23.28
N ALA A 73 11.15 7.33 -22.57
CA ALA A 73 9.85 7.82 -22.15
C ALA A 73 9.11 8.35 -23.41
N VAL A 74 8.16 7.55 -23.90
CA VAL A 74 7.42 7.86 -25.14
C VAL A 74 6.14 8.64 -24.88
N TYR A 75 5.70 8.71 -23.63
CA TYR A 75 4.53 9.50 -23.23
C TYR A 75 4.66 9.97 -21.77
N LEU A 76 4.43 11.27 -21.54
CA LEU A 76 4.42 11.90 -20.21
C LEU A 76 3.34 12.98 -20.23
N LYS A 77 2.24 12.77 -19.49
CA LYS A 77 1.14 13.73 -19.44
C LYS A 77 0.32 13.65 -18.16
N GLY A 78 -0.12 14.81 -17.68
CA GLY A 78 -1.08 14.94 -16.61
C GLY A 78 -2.46 15.37 -17.11
N PHE A 79 -3.50 15.07 -16.32
CA PHE A 79 -4.91 15.36 -16.61
C PHE A 79 -5.62 15.76 -15.34
N GLY A 80 -6.60 16.65 -15.45
CA GLY A 80 -7.44 17.09 -14.34
C GLY A 80 -6.73 18.00 -13.35
N LEU A 81 -7.14 17.96 -12.10
CA LEU A 81 -6.80 18.95 -11.09
C LEU A 81 -5.89 18.37 -10.00
N ARG A 82 -4.92 19.16 -9.55
CA ARG A 82 -4.10 18.83 -8.37
C ARG A 82 -4.93 18.84 -7.09
N GLN A 83 -5.93 19.71 -7.03
CA GLN A 83 -6.89 19.77 -5.93
C GLN A 83 -8.27 20.17 -6.45
N ALA A 84 -9.29 19.39 -6.13
CA ALA A 84 -10.67 19.71 -6.46
C ALA A 84 -11.06 21.09 -5.89
N GLY A 85 -11.73 21.90 -6.72
CA GLY A 85 -12.12 23.25 -6.36
C GLY A 85 -11.03 24.32 -6.53
N LYS A 86 -9.82 23.94 -7.01
CA LYS A 86 -8.75 24.87 -7.35
C LYS A 86 -8.39 24.76 -8.84
N PRO A 87 -7.86 25.84 -9.46
CA PRO A 87 -7.64 25.87 -10.91
C PRO A 87 -6.37 25.13 -11.37
N GLU A 88 -5.46 24.79 -10.45
CA GLU A 88 -4.16 24.22 -10.81
C GLU A 88 -4.32 22.81 -11.35
N THR A 89 -3.82 22.61 -12.57
CA THR A 89 -3.89 21.33 -13.28
C THR A 89 -2.74 20.40 -12.92
N VAL A 90 -2.97 19.10 -13.07
CA VAL A 90 -1.93 18.06 -13.02
C VAL A 90 -1.14 18.10 -14.33
N ASP A 91 0.17 17.96 -14.22
CA ASP A 91 1.11 17.78 -15.32
C ASP A 91 2.05 16.57 -15.08
N ALA A 92 3.02 16.35 -15.96
CA ALA A 92 3.99 15.26 -15.82
C ALA A 92 4.96 15.45 -14.65
N ASP A 93 5.08 16.67 -14.12
CA ASP A 93 5.98 17.06 -13.03
C ASP A 93 5.25 17.18 -11.69
N THR A 94 3.93 17.03 -11.68
CA THR A 94 3.13 17.03 -10.44
C THR A 94 3.51 15.83 -9.59
N VAL A 95 3.89 16.09 -8.33
CA VAL A 95 4.33 15.06 -7.37
C VAL A 95 3.12 14.46 -6.67
N PHE A 96 3.06 13.13 -6.65
CA PHE A 96 2.05 12.33 -5.96
C PHE A 96 2.69 11.53 -4.81
N GLN A 97 1.94 11.27 -3.75
CA GLN A 97 2.29 10.22 -2.80
C GLN A 97 2.07 8.85 -3.47
N LEU A 98 3.08 8.00 -3.41
CA LEU A 98 3.09 6.72 -4.14
C LEU A 98 2.43 5.58 -3.38
N ALA A 99 2.24 5.72 -2.07
CA ALA A 99 1.80 4.63 -1.22
C ALA A 99 2.64 3.36 -1.48
N SER A 100 2.01 2.18 -1.57
CA SER A 100 2.75 0.92 -1.74
C SER A 100 3.53 0.76 -3.05
N LEU A 101 3.42 1.68 -4.01
CA LEU A 101 4.37 1.74 -5.13
C LEU A 101 5.80 2.12 -4.65
N SER A 102 5.95 2.52 -3.40
CA SER A 102 7.24 2.64 -2.71
C SER A 102 7.99 1.31 -2.62
N LYS A 103 7.28 0.16 -2.52
CA LYS A 103 7.91 -1.15 -2.32
C LYS A 103 8.83 -1.59 -3.46
N PRO A 104 8.42 -1.51 -4.75
CA PRO A 104 9.34 -1.82 -5.83
C PRO A 104 10.45 -0.77 -6.00
N LEU A 105 10.24 0.51 -5.65
CA LEU A 105 11.32 1.47 -5.54
C LEU A 105 12.34 1.06 -4.47
N SER A 106 11.85 0.66 -3.29
CA SER A 106 12.68 0.17 -2.19
C SER A 106 13.43 -1.11 -2.56
N SER A 107 12.76 -2.02 -3.28
CA SER A 107 13.40 -3.21 -3.85
C SER A 107 14.56 -2.83 -4.76
N THR A 108 14.39 -1.80 -5.59
CA THR A 108 15.46 -1.32 -6.49
C THR A 108 16.62 -0.70 -5.70
N VAL A 109 16.33 0.06 -4.63
CA VAL A 109 17.37 0.60 -3.72
C VAL A 109 18.16 -0.53 -3.05
N VAL A 110 17.46 -1.54 -2.50
CA VAL A 110 18.13 -2.70 -1.87
C VAL A 110 18.91 -3.50 -2.91
N SER A 111 18.39 -3.67 -4.14
CA SER A 111 19.15 -4.30 -5.24
C SER A 111 20.45 -3.54 -5.56
N ALA A 112 20.46 -2.21 -5.46
CA ALA A 112 21.68 -1.42 -5.61
C ALA A 112 22.67 -1.68 -4.47
N LEU A 113 22.19 -1.77 -3.23
CA LEU A 113 23.02 -2.13 -2.07
C LEU A 113 23.59 -3.55 -2.17
N VAL A 114 22.80 -4.49 -2.72
CA VAL A 114 23.26 -5.87 -3.03
C VAL A 114 24.33 -5.83 -4.13
N SER A 115 24.12 -5.05 -5.18
CA SER A 115 25.07 -4.84 -6.26
C SER A 115 26.42 -4.27 -5.75
N ASP A 116 26.38 -3.38 -4.75
CA ASP A 116 27.55 -2.82 -4.09
C ASP A 116 28.23 -3.80 -3.09
N GLY A 117 27.67 -5.01 -2.90
CA GLY A 117 28.17 -6.00 -1.93
C GLY A 117 28.00 -5.59 -0.47
N LYS A 118 27.11 -4.63 -0.16
CA LYS A 118 26.86 -4.14 1.21
C LYS A 118 25.95 -5.06 2.01
N VAL A 119 25.04 -5.75 1.33
CA VAL A 119 24.07 -6.66 1.90
C VAL A 119 23.74 -7.73 0.84
N SER A 120 23.13 -8.83 1.26
CA SER A 120 22.51 -9.83 0.38
C SER A 120 21.03 -9.95 0.72
N TRP A 121 20.22 -10.36 -0.24
CA TRP A 121 18.83 -10.75 0.04
C TRP A 121 18.72 -11.88 1.08
N ASP A 122 19.76 -12.71 1.21
CA ASP A 122 19.87 -13.79 2.20
C ASP A 122 20.51 -13.35 3.51
N SER A 123 20.91 -12.07 3.66
CA SER A 123 21.42 -11.53 4.91
C SER A 123 20.34 -11.62 6.00
N ARG A 124 20.68 -12.25 7.12
CA ARG A 124 19.75 -12.39 8.25
C ARG A 124 19.60 -11.06 8.97
N ILE A 125 18.37 -10.71 9.29
CA ILE A 125 18.08 -9.45 9.98
C ILE A 125 18.81 -9.37 11.32
N ARG A 126 18.82 -10.43 12.12
CA ARG A 126 19.50 -10.47 13.41
C ARG A 126 21.00 -10.16 13.38
N ASP A 127 21.66 -10.39 12.25
CA ASP A 127 23.10 -10.10 12.10
C ASP A 127 23.34 -8.60 11.80
N ILE A 128 22.31 -7.90 11.32
CA ILE A 128 22.33 -6.47 10.98
C ILE A 128 21.64 -5.63 12.06
N ASP A 129 20.50 -6.07 12.54
CA ASP A 129 19.71 -5.48 13.62
C ASP A 129 19.40 -6.52 14.71
N PRO A 130 20.32 -6.71 15.68
CA PRO A 130 20.10 -7.65 16.79
C PRO A 130 18.91 -7.28 17.69
N GLY A 131 18.41 -6.05 17.62
CA GLY A 131 17.27 -5.56 18.38
C GLY A 131 15.92 -5.99 17.80
N PHE A 132 15.89 -6.38 16.52
CA PHE A 132 14.67 -6.87 15.89
C PHE A 132 14.38 -8.32 16.29
N THR A 133 13.13 -8.59 16.69
CA THR A 133 12.68 -9.94 17.04
C THR A 133 11.20 -10.13 16.67
N MET A 134 10.77 -11.39 16.64
CA MET A 134 9.39 -11.81 16.39
C MET A 134 8.96 -12.81 17.45
N GLN A 135 7.65 -13.05 17.59
CA GLN A 135 7.15 -14.01 18.59
C GLN A 135 7.66 -15.45 18.35
N ASP A 136 7.84 -15.84 17.08
CA ASP A 136 8.49 -17.09 16.70
C ASP A 136 10.01 -16.88 16.70
N GLU A 137 10.69 -17.39 17.72
CA GLU A 137 12.14 -17.22 17.90
C GLU A 137 12.96 -17.88 16.79
N LEU A 138 12.48 -19.01 16.23
CA LEU A 138 13.16 -19.70 15.12
C LEU A 138 13.06 -18.85 13.85
N ALA A 139 11.89 -18.29 13.57
CA ALA A 139 11.72 -17.35 12.48
C ALA A 139 12.57 -16.08 12.69
N ALA A 140 12.57 -15.49 13.88
CA ALA A 140 13.40 -14.34 14.24
C ALA A 140 14.91 -14.61 14.03
N ALA A 141 15.36 -15.83 14.32
CA ALA A 141 16.77 -16.22 14.15
C ALA A 141 17.17 -16.39 12.67
N ALA A 142 16.22 -16.70 11.79
CA ALA A 142 16.48 -17.12 10.41
C ALA A 142 15.96 -16.14 9.34
N VAL A 143 15.09 -15.19 9.72
CA VAL A 143 14.47 -14.27 8.77
C VAL A 143 15.53 -13.40 8.07
N THR A 144 15.39 -13.28 6.75
CA THR A 144 16.31 -12.52 5.90
C THR A 144 15.66 -11.26 5.36
N VAL A 145 16.46 -10.36 4.79
CA VAL A 145 15.98 -9.20 4.04
C VAL A 145 14.96 -9.63 2.98
N GLY A 146 15.29 -10.67 2.19
CA GLY A 146 14.40 -11.20 1.16
C GLY A 146 13.08 -11.77 1.70
N ASP A 147 13.09 -12.45 2.87
CA ASP A 147 11.86 -12.98 3.46
C ASP A 147 10.88 -11.86 3.85
N LEU A 148 11.41 -10.75 4.38
CA LEU A 148 10.60 -9.58 4.73
C LEU A 148 10.05 -8.88 3.49
N PHE A 149 10.86 -8.70 2.45
CA PHE A 149 10.43 -8.14 1.16
C PHE A 149 9.44 -9.03 0.40
N ALA A 150 9.54 -10.36 0.56
CA ALA A 150 8.61 -11.32 -0.02
C ALA A 150 7.32 -11.51 0.79
N HIS A 151 7.18 -10.87 1.95
CA HIS A 151 6.03 -11.04 2.84
C HIS A 151 5.80 -12.50 3.27
N ARG A 152 6.90 -13.25 3.52
CA ARG A 152 6.86 -14.67 3.92
C ARG A 152 7.50 -14.94 5.28
N SER A 153 7.70 -13.90 6.09
CA SER A 153 8.30 -13.98 7.42
C SER A 153 7.41 -14.66 8.47
N GLY A 154 6.11 -14.78 8.20
CA GLY A 154 5.10 -15.21 9.17
C GLY A 154 4.41 -14.09 9.92
N LEU A 155 4.92 -12.86 9.89
CA LEU A 155 4.23 -11.70 10.47
C LEU A 155 2.80 -11.57 9.91
N PRO A 156 1.81 -11.21 10.73
CA PRO A 156 0.46 -10.95 10.24
C PRO A 156 0.44 -9.81 9.22
N GLY A 157 -0.47 -9.88 8.28
CA GLY A 157 -0.66 -8.83 7.29
C GLY A 157 -1.05 -7.52 7.94
N HIS A 158 -0.36 -6.42 7.58
CA HIS A 158 -0.66 -5.07 8.09
C HIS A 158 -0.42 -4.85 9.59
N VAL A 159 0.22 -5.78 10.30
CA VAL A 159 0.57 -5.58 11.71
C VAL A 159 1.45 -4.33 11.86
N GLY A 160 1.11 -3.47 12.81
CA GLY A 160 1.78 -2.19 13.05
C GLY A 160 1.16 -0.98 12.35
N ASP A 161 0.37 -1.17 11.29
CA ASP A 161 -0.29 -0.07 10.57
C ASP A 161 -1.28 0.68 11.47
N ASP A 162 -1.96 -0.02 12.38
CA ASP A 162 -2.89 0.51 13.37
C ASP A 162 -2.23 1.44 14.37
N ILE A 163 -1.07 1.04 14.90
CA ILE A 163 -0.34 1.88 15.85
C ILE A 163 0.46 2.99 15.17
N GLU A 164 0.80 2.86 13.87
CA GLU A 164 1.32 3.97 13.08
C GLU A 164 0.30 5.12 13.00
N GLU A 165 -0.97 4.80 12.76
CA GLU A 165 -2.04 5.80 12.72
C GLU A 165 -2.24 6.53 14.06
N LEU A 166 -1.84 5.89 15.17
CA LEU A 166 -1.79 6.52 16.49
C LEU A 166 -0.58 7.45 16.69
N GLY A 167 0.42 7.40 15.79
CA GLY A 167 1.58 8.27 15.80
C GLY A 167 2.81 7.69 16.50
N PHE A 168 2.90 6.37 16.65
CA PHE A 168 4.12 5.71 17.12
C PHE A 168 5.24 5.83 16.09
N SER A 169 6.47 5.95 16.56
CA SER A 169 7.65 6.00 15.72
C SER A 169 7.96 4.65 15.06
N GLN A 170 8.69 4.67 13.94
CA GLN A 170 9.15 3.46 13.25
C GLN A 170 9.79 2.44 14.22
N GLY A 171 10.75 2.89 15.05
CA GLY A 171 11.44 2.00 15.98
C GLY A 171 10.52 1.37 17.03
N GLU A 172 9.55 2.14 17.56
CA GLU A 172 8.56 1.61 18.51
C GLU A 172 7.66 0.57 17.85
N ILE A 173 7.24 0.80 16.61
CA ILE A 173 6.39 -0.15 15.87
C ILE A 173 7.17 -1.43 15.57
N LEU A 174 8.38 -1.30 15.01
CA LEU A 174 9.23 -2.46 14.69
C LEU A 174 9.50 -3.32 15.93
N HIS A 175 9.77 -2.69 17.07
CA HIS A 175 9.95 -3.39 18.34
C HIS A 175 8.68 -4.14 18.81
N ARG A 176 7.48 -3.60 18.54
CA ARG A 176 6.20 -4.19 18.96
C ARG A 176 5.74 -5.34 18.07
N LEU A 177 6.30 -5.52 16.87
CA LEU A 177 5.98 -6.64 16.00
C LEU A 177 6.19 -8.00 16.68
N ARG A 178 7.10 -8.10 17.65
CA ARG A 178 7.34 -9.31 18.45
C ARG A 178 6.14 -9.80 19.25
N LEU A 179 5.13 -8.93 19.45
CA LEU A 179 3.93 -9.26 20.22
C LEU A 179 2.84 -9.93 19.37
N ALA A 180 2.97 -9.84 18.06
CA ALA A 180 2.01 -10.37 17.11
C ALA A 180 2.21 -11.87 16.86
N LYS A 181 1.14 -12.66 17.06
CA LYS A 181 1.18 -14.10 16.73
C LYS A 181 1.35 -14.29 15.23
N PRO A 182 2.22 -15.24 14.80
CA PRO A 182 2.38 -15.53 13.40
C PRO A 182 1.05 -15.90 12.72
N ALA A 183 0.81 -15.35 11.53
CA ALA A 183 -0.33 -15.72 10.69
C ALA A 183 -0.10 -17.07 10.01
N TYR A 184 1.15 -17.35 9.66
CA TYR A 184 1.63 -18.58 9.03
C TYR A 184 2.97 -19.00 9.63
N SER A 185 3.30 -20.27 9.51
CA SER A 185 4.66 -20.73 9.79
C SER A 185 5.65 -20.05 8.86
N PHE A 186 6.86 -19.82 9.33
CA PHE A 186 7.93 -19.18 8.58
C PHE A 186 8.08 -19.74 7.16
N ARG A 187 8.09 -18.86 6.16
CA ARG A 187 8.18 -19.16 4.72
C ARG A 187 7.02 -19.98 4.12
N ASN A 188 5.96 -20.27 4.87
CA ASN A 188 4.88 -21.15 4.41
C ASN A 188 3.62 -20.42 3.93
N GLY A 189 3.57 -19.10 3.99
CA GLY A 189 2.41 -18.32 3.57
C GLY A 189 2.77 -16.88 3.24
N TYR A 190 2.00 -16.33 2.31
CA TYR A 190 2.07 -14.91 1.97
C TYR A 190 1.22 -14.09 2.94
N SER A 191 1.82 -13.11 3.59
CA SER A 191 1.13 -12.20 4.51
C SER A 191 1.70 -10.79 4.40
N TYR A 192 1.01 -9.93 3.67
CA TYR A 192 1.47 -8.60 3.29
C TYR A 192 1.70 -7.70 4.51
N SER A 193 2.95 -7.40 4.84
CA SER A 193 3.34 -6.61 6.00
C SER A 193 4.16 -5.39 5.60
N ASN A 194 3.62 -4.19 5.85
CA ASN A 194 4.32 -2.93 5.60
C ASN A 194 5.56 -2.81 6.51
N PHE A 195 5.39 -3.05 7.80
CA PHE A 195 6.49 -2.95 8.76
C PHE A 195 7.50 -4.10 8.66
N GLY A 196 7.10 -5.29 8.18
CA GLY A 196 8.05 -6.32 7.84
C GLY A 196 8.99 -5.87 6.71
N LEU A 197 8.46 -5.37 5.60
CA LEU A 197 9.28 -4.84 4.50
C LEU A 197 10.10 -3.62 4.95
N THR A 198 9.53 -2.76 5.78
CA THR A 198 10.22 -1.59 6.33
C THR A 198 11.47 -2.02 7.11
N GLU A 199 11.37 -3.02 7.98
CA GLU A 199 12.53 -3.57 8.69
C GLU A 199 13.59 -4.08 7.72
N GLY A 200 13.21 -4.88 6.73
CA GLY A 200 14.15 -5.40 5.72
C GLY A 200 14.91 -4.29 5.00
N ALA A 201 14.22 -3.21 4.64
CA ALA A 201 14.81 -2.07 3.95
C ALA A 201 15.71 -1.22 4.85
N VAL A 202 15.27 -0.94 6.07
CA VAL A 202 16.04 -0.16 7.07
C VAL A 202 17.29 -0.92 7.49
N ALA A 203 17.19 -2.24 7.69
CA ALA A 203 18.35 -3.08 7.98
C ALA A 203 19.34 -3.08 6.81
N ALA A 204 18.87 -3.20 5.55
CA ALA A 204 19.75 -3.14 4.39
C ALA A 204 20.46 -1.78 4.26
N ALA A 205 19.77 -0.67 4.50
CA ALA A 205 20.38 0.66 4.53
C ALA A 205 21.42 0.77 5.65
N ARG A 206 21.11 0.31 6.86
CA ARG A 206 22.01 0.28 8.02
C ARG A 206 23.30 -0.51 7.74
N ALA A 207 23.21 -1.65 7.04
CA ALA A 207 24.36 -2.43 6.63
C ALA A 207 25.32 -1.65 5.70
N SER A 208 24.83 -0.63 5.01
CA SER A 208 25.64 0.27 4.19
C SER A 208 26.14 1.52 4.93
N GLY A 209 25.77 1.70 6.21
CA GLY A 209 26.09 2.87 7.02
C GLY A 209 25.21 4.07 6.78
N LEU A 210 24.06 3.90 6.06
CA LEU A 210 23.15 4.98 5.69
C LEU A 210 21.79 4.85 6.41
N GLY A 211 21.08 5.98 6.53
CA GLY A 211 19.66 6.00 6.79
C GLY A 211 18.88 5.60 5.54
N TRP A 212 17.60 5.21 5.71
CA TRP A 212 16.79 4.76 4.57
C TRP A 212 16.61 5.83 3.48
N ASP A 213 16.31 7.03 3.88
CA ASP A 213 16.14 8.18 2.99
C ASP A 213 17.42 8.54 2.24
N GLU A 214 18.57 8.52 2.93
CA GLU A 214 19.89 8.72 2.33
C GLU A 214 20.22 7.61 1.32
N ALA A 215 20.00 6.34 1.69
CA ALA A 215 20.20 5.21 0.80
C ALA A 215 19.36 5.31 -0.46
N SER A 216 18.06 5.68 -0.33
CA SER A 216 17.17 5.88 -1.46
C SER A 216 17.65 6.99 -2.39
N GLU A 217 18.06 8.11 -1.81
CA GLU A 217 18.55 9.28 -2.53
C GLU A 217 19.87 9.01 -3.26
N GLU A 218 20.85 8.40 -2.58
CA GLU A 218 22.20 8.17 -3.12
C GLU A 218 22.26 7.02 -4.12
N LYS A 219 21.48 5.93 -3.87
CA LYS A 219 21.55 4.72 -4.67
C LYS A 219 20.61 4.69 -5.86
N LEU A 220 19.54 5.50 -5.81
CA LEU A 220 18.54 5.47 -6.87
C LEU A 220 18.18 6.88 -7.39
N TYR A 221 17.71 7.79 -6.52
CA TYR A 221 17.09 9.01 -7.00
C TYR A 221 18.07 9.96 -7.69
N LYS A 222 19.19 10.28 -7.05
CA LYS A 222 20.24 11.14 -7.61
C LYS A 222 20.88 10.56 -8.89
N PRO A 223 21.32 9.28 -8.91
CA PRO A 223 21.92 8.72 -10.10
C PRO A 223 21.00 8.73 -11.34
N LEU A 224 19.68 8.60 -11.13
CA LEU A 224 18.68 8.64 -12.21
C LEU A 224 18.18 10.05 -12.54
N GLY A 225 18.61 11.08 -11.80
CA GLY A 225 18.08 12.43 -11.95
C GLY A 225 16.60 12.58 -11.55
N MET A 226 16.12 11.74 -10.63
CA MET A 226 14.76 11.77 -10.10
C MET A 226 14.61 12.87 -9.04
N ASN A 227 14.76 14.13 -9.46
CA ASN A 227 14.91 15.29 -8.58
C ASN A 227 13.63 15.68 -7.81
N SER A 228 12.50 15.15 -8.21
CA SER A 228 11.20 15.38 -7.55
C SER A 228 10.79 14.22 -6.66
N THR A 229 11.58 13.13 -6.63
CA THR A 229 11.31 11.93 -5.83
C THR A 229 11.93 12.06 -4.45
N SER A 230 11.20 11.65 -3.41
CA SER A 230 11.71 11.64 -2.04
C SER A 230 11.04 10.53 -1.23
N SER A 231 11.78 10.02 -0.22
CA SER A 231 11.28 9.09 0.80
C SER A 231 10.93 9.80 2.12
N ARG A 232 10.78 11.14 2.11
CA ARG A 232 10.43 11.96 3.28
C ARG A 232 9.13 12.72 3.00
N TYR A 233 8.15 12.62 3.90
CA TYR A 233 6.87 13.31 3.79
C TYR A 233 7.03 14.84 3.73
N ARG A 234 7.93 15.41 4.51
CA ARG A 234 8.17 16.87 4.51
C ARG A 234 8.59 17.41 3.13
N ASP A 235 9.33 16.61 2.34
CA ASP A 235 9.76 17.04 1.01
C ASP A 235 8.57 17.07 0.06
N PHE A 236 7.67 16.09 0.14
CA PHE A 236 6.38 16.12 -0.56
C PHE A 236 5.54 17.34 -0.14
N GLU A 237 5.42 17.57 1.17
CA GLU A 237 4.59 18.67 1.70
C GLU A 237 5.09 20.05 1.26
N ASN A 238 6.39 20.21 1.07
CA ASN A 238 7.01 21.45 0.62
C ASN A 238 7.00 21.65 -0.91
N ARG A 239 6.59 20.65 -1.71
CA ARG A 239 6.53 20.78 -3.17
C ARG A 239 5.38 21.70 -3.58
N PRO A 240 5.65 22.79 -4.35
CA PRO A 240 4.58 23.66 -4.84
C PRO A 240 3.71 22.96 -5.90
N ASN A 241 4.29 22.10 -6.73
CA ASN A 241 3.58 21.27 -7.73
C ASN A 241 3.34 19.87 -7.18
N ARG A 242 2.36 19.71 -6.28
CA ARG A 242 1.95 18.43 -5.73
C ARG A 242 0.44 18.21 -5.83
N ALA A 243 0.04 16.97 -5.93
CA ALA A 243 -1.36 16.55 -5.90
C ALA A 243 -1.84 16.38 -4.45
N ALA A 244 -2.97 16.98 -4.13
CA ALA A 244 -3.64 16.77 -2.86
C ALA A 244 -4.35 15.41 -2.85
N LEU A 245 -4.52 14.80 -1.67
CA LEU A 245 -5.30 13.58 -1.49
C LEU A 245 -6.80 13.89 -1.55
N HIS A 246 -7.60 13.01 -2.18
CA HIS A 246 -9.04 13.19 -2.29
C HIS A 246 -9.82 11.95 -1.90
N VAL A 247 -10.89 12.16 -1.15
CA VAL A 247 -11.85 11.14 -0.77
C VAL A 247 -13.25 11.51 -1.25
N PRO A 248 -14.13 10.54 -1.54
CA PRO A 248 -15.50 10.83 -1.95
C PRO A 248 -16.34 11.24 -0.72
N VAL A 249 -16.98 12.40 -0.79
CA VAL A 249 -17.91 12.90 0.22
C VAL A 249 -19.18 13.36 -0.49
N ASP A 250 -20.31 12.71 -0.18
CA ASP A 250 -21.63 13.03 -0.72
C ASP A 250 -21.63 13.17 -2.26
N GLY A 251 -20.92 12.26 -2.95
CA GLY A 251 -20.86 12.21 -4.42
C GLY A 251 -19.86 13.18 -5.07
N ALA A 252 -19.09 13.93 -4.29
CA ALA A 252 -18.05 14.84 -4.78
C ALA A 252 -16.66 14.48 -4.21
N TRP A 253 -15.60 14.89 -4.90
CA TRP A 253 -14.24 14.78 -4.41
C TRP A 253 -13.92 15.90 -3.44
N ALA A 254 -13.48 15.55 -2.23
CA ALA A 254 -13.06 16.49 -1.19
C ALA A 254 -11.62 16.22 -0.76
N SER A 255 -10.86 17.29 -0.50
CA SER A 255 -9.46 17.23 -0.11
C SER A 255 -9.25 17.86 1.27
N PHE A 256 -9.33 17.03 2.31
CA PHE A 256 -9.08 17.44 3.70
C PHE A 256 -8.19 16.43 4.45
N THR A 257 -7.89 15.29 3.83
CA THR A 257 -7.06 14.24 4.42
C THR A 257 -5.58 14.52 4.23
N ARG A 258 -4.77 13.98 5.12
CA ARG A 258 -3.31 13.99 5.05
C ARG A 258 -2.79 12.62 5.43
N ARG A 259 -1.67 12.20 4.85
CA ARG A 259 -1.03 10.94 5.19
C ARG A 259 0.48 11.14 5.27
N ASN A 260 1.01 11.14 6.47
CA ASN A 260 2.45 11.00 6.71
C ASN A 260 2.76 9.51 6.92
N ALA A 261 3.54 8.92 6.03
CA ALA A 261 3.94 7.52 6.08
C ALA A 261 5.45 7.36 6.35
N ASP A 262 6.08 8.34 7.00
CA ASP A 262 7.53 8.30 7.30
C ASP A 262 7.91 7.10 8.18
N ALA A 263 7.01 6.65 9.08
CA ALA A 263 7.28 5.49 9.91
C ALA A 263 7.39 4.19 9.10
N GLN A 264 6.76 4.13 7.95
CA GLN A 264 6.88 3.03 6.97
C GLN A 264 7.40 3.53 5.60
N ALA A 265 8.34 4.51 5.61
CA ALA A 265 8.82 5.13 4.38
C ALA A 265 9.22 4.14 3.27
N PRO A 266 9.94 3.03 3.55
CA PRO A 266 10.25 2.02 2.55
C PRO A 266 9.02 1.36 1.93
N ALA A 267 7.97 1.15 2.71
CA ALA A 267 6.78 0.44 2.28
C ALA A 267 5.72 1.34 1.64
N GLY A 268 5.68 2.64 2.02
CA GLY A 268 4.57 3.51 1.64
C GLY A 268 4.89 5.00 1.52
N GLY A 269 6.06 5.47 1.98
CA GLY A 269 6.33 6.90 2.15
C GLY A 269 6.96 7.62 0.96
N ALA A 270 7.29 6.94 -0.13
CA ALA A 270 7.83 7.62 -1.30
C ALA A 270 6.80 8.52 -1.98
N SER A 271 7.29 9.63 -2.51
CA SER A 271 6.56 10.54 -3.39
C SER A 271 7.36 10.76 -4.67
N SER A 272 6.68 10.89 -5.81
CA SER A 272 7.32 11.06 -7.12
C SER A 272 6.34 11.63 -8.15
N ASN A 273 6.83 11.91 -9.35
CA ASN A 273 6.05 12.32 -10.50
C ASN A 273 6.23 11.36 -11.70
N ALA A 274 5.45 11.52 -12.74
CA ALA A 274 5.50 10.65 -13.93
C ALA A 274 6.86 10.73 -14.64
N ARG A 275 7.50 11.89 -14.70
CA ARG A 275 8.80 12.07 -15.35
C ARG A 275 9.92 11.30 -14.64
N ASP A 276 9.98 11.41 -13.32
CA ASP A 276 10.98 10.70 -12.51
C ASP A 276 10.76 9.19 -12.55
N LEU A 277 9.49 8.74 -12.42
CA LEU A 277 9.16 7.31 -12.54
C LEU A 277 9.53 6.76 -13.92
N ALA A 278 9.43 7.54 -14.99
CA ALA A 278 9.88 7.10 -16.30
C ALA A 278 11.39 6.79 -16.33
N GLN A 279 12.23 7.51 -15.58
CA GLN A 279 13.66 7.19 -15.48
C GLN A 279 13.89 5.86 -14.76
N TRP A 280 13.16 5.64 -13.66
CA TRP A 280 13.20 4.36 -12.95
C TRP A 280 12.69 3.20 -13.81
N LEU A 281 11.59 3.36 -14.56
CA LEU A 281 11.09 2.33 -15.46
C LEU A 281 12.10 2.01 -16.59
N ARG A 282 12.81 3.03 -17.12
CA ARG A 282 13.89 2.84 -18.09
C ARG A 282 15.03 1.99 -17.51
N LEU A 283 15.48 2.29 -16.29
CA LEU A 283 16.48 1.48 -15.59
C LEU A 283 16.05 0.01 -15.48
N LEU A 284 14.79 -0.24 -15.10
CA LEU A 284 14.26 -1.60 -14.96
C LEU A 284 14.21 -2.36 -16.29
N LEU A 285 13.76 -1.70 -17.38
CA LEU A 285 13.71 -2.29 -18.72
C LEU A 285 15.11 -2.50 -19.31
N ALA A 286 16.10 -1.73 -18.87
CA ALA A 286 17.50 -1.87 -19.28
C ALA A 286 18.31 -2.80 -18.35
N ASP A 287 17.64 -3.68 -17.57
CA ASP A 287 18.31 -4.63 -16.67
C ASP A 287 19.34 -3.98 -15.72
N GLY A 288 19.07 -2.74 -15.26
CA GLY A 288 19.92 -2.01 -14.32
C GLY A 288 20.93 -1.06 -14.97
N GLU A 289 20.94 -0.93 -16.28
CA GLU A 289 21.82 0.02 -16.97
C GLU A 289 21.21 1.44 -17.02
N HIS A 290 22.05 2.44 -16.83
CA HIS A 290 21.71 3.84 -17.01
C HIS A 290 22.86 4.60 -17.68
N GLY A 291 22.55 5.34 -18.77
CA GLY A 291 23.56 6.10 -19.52
C GLY A 291 24.69 5.24 -20.08
N GLY A 292 24.41 3.98 -20.45
CA GLY A 292 25.38 3.04 -21.02
C GLY A 292 26.34 2.44 -19.98
N ARG A 293 26.00 2.52 -18.70
CA ARG A 293 26.79 1.92 -17.59
C ARG A 293 25.85 1.18 -16.64
N PRO A 294 26.29 0.06 -16.03
CA PRO A 294 25.53 -0.60 -15.00
C PRO A 294 25.47 0.29 -13.76
N LEU A 295 24.26 0.75 -13.39
CA LEU A 295 23.99 1.39 -12.11
C LEU A 295 23.72 0.33 -11.05
N ILE A 296 23.04 -0.74 -11.44
CA ILE A 296 22.74 -1.91 -10.62
C ILE A 296 23.12 -3.14 -11.45
N HIS A 297 23.91 -4.05 -10.88
CA HIS A 297 24.20 -5.30 -11.58
C HIS A 297 22.92 -6.08 -11.87
N LYS A 298 22.79 -6.56 -13.11
CA LYS A 298 21.60 -7.27 -13.60
C LYS A 298 21.16 -8.40 -12.64
N GLU A 299 22.11 -9.17 -12.17
CA GLU A 299 21.86 -10.31 -11.28
C GLU A 299 21.22 -9.87 -9.96
N ALA A 300 21.69 -8.75 -9.38
CA ALA A 300 21.15 -8.19 -8.15
C ALA A 300 19.70 -7.70 -8.33
N LEU A 301 19.40 -7.09 -9.48
CA LEU A 301 18.06 -6.61 -9.81
C LEU A 301 17.11 -7.79 -10.06
N GLN A 302 17.54 -8.79 -10.84
CA GLN A 302 16.72 -9.94 -11.21
C GLN A 302 16.37 -10.83 -10.02
N GLN A 303 17.22 -10.94 -8.98
CA GLN A 303 16.89 -11.66 -7.75
C GLN A 303 15.59 -11.16 -7.11
N ALA A 304 15.29 -9.86 -7.23
CA ALA A 304 14.05 -9.29 -6.69
C ALA A 304 12.82 -9.56 -7.57
N GLN A 305 13.01 -9.89 -8.84
CA GLN A 305 11.98 -9.98 -9.86
C GLN A 305 11.58 -11.43 -10.20
N VAL A 306 11.99 -12.39 -9.38
CA VAL A 306 11.60 -13.81 -9.51
C VAL A 306 10.63 -14.22 -8.39
N PRO A 307 9.75 -15.20 -8.61
CA PRO A 307 8.84 -15.69 -7.60
C PRO A 307 9.56 -16.17 -6.32
N ALA A 308 9.26 -15.53 -5.19
CA ALA A 308 9.74 -15.94 -3.87
C ALA A 308 8.66 -16.66 -3.07
N ILE A 309 7.37 -16.34 -3.34
CA ILE A 309 6.20 -16.98 -2.73
C ILE A 309 4.99 -16.89 -3.67
N MET A 310 4.10 -17.88 -3.59
CA MET A 310 2.80 -17.82 -4.23
C MET A 310 1.85 -16.96 -3.40
N ARG A 311 1.18 -15.99 -4.04
CA ARG A 311 0.16 -15.14 -3.41
C ARG A 311 -1.20 -15.79 -3.34
N GLY A 312 -1.55 -16.54 -4.37
CA GLY A 312 -2.83 -17.21 -4.48
C GLY A 312 -3.10 -17.72 -5.90
N ILE A 313 -4.24 -18.37 -6.03
CA ILE A 313 -4.75 -18.89 -7.30
C ILE A 313 -6.07 -18.17 -7.58
N ASP A 314 -6.23 -17.61 -8.77
CA ASP A 314 -7.50 -17.05 -9.23
C ASP A 314 -8.54 -18.18 -9.33
N PRO A 315 -9.63 -18.13 -8.55
CA PRO A 315 -10.61 -19.21 -8.53
C PRO A 315 -11.41 -19.36 -9.86
N LYS A 316 -11.39 -18.35 -10.72
CA LYS A 316 -12.09 -18.38 -12.01
C LYS A 316 -11.23 -18.94 -13.13
N THR A 317 -9.94 -18.61 -13.13
CA THR A 317 -9.03 -18.98 -14.22
C THR A 317 -8.05 -20.09 -13.87
N GLY A 318 -7.87 -20.39 -12.57
CA GLY A 318 -6.83 -21.30 -12.07
C GLY A 318 -5.42 -20.71 -12.17
N ALA A 319 -5.26 -19.45 -12.60
CA ALA A 319 -3.95 -18.83 -12.75
C ALA A 319 -3.33 -18.52 -11.39
N ALA A 320 -2.09 -18.96 -11.18
CA ALA A 320 -1.30 -18.61 -10.00
C ALA A 320 -0.70 -17.21 -10.14
N SER A 321 -0.65 -16.48 -9.03
CA SER A 321 0.05 -15.21 -8.90
C SER A 321 1.14 -15.33 -7.84
N PHE A 322 2.26 -14.63 -8.04
CA PHE A 322 3.44 -14.72 -7.19
C PHE A 322 3.85 -13.35 -6.68
N TYR A 323 4.73 -13.36 -5.69
CA TYR A 323 5.41 -12.19 -5.19
C TYR A 323 6.91 -12.45 -5.09
N GLY A 324 7.70 -11.52 -5.60
CA GLY A 324 9.14 -11.47 -5.46
C GLY A 324 9.54 -10.59 -4.28
N TYR A 325 10.66 -9.90 -4.37
CA TYR A 325 11.06 -8.94 -3.34
C TYR A 325 10.52 -7.55 -3.68
N GLY A 326 9.29 -7.27 -3.21
CA GLY A 326 8.61 -6.01 -3.47
C GLY A 326 7.84 -5.94 -4.80
N TRP A 327 7.71 -7.04 -5.54
CA TRP A 327 7.05 -7.11 -6.83
C TRP A 327 5.95 -8.16 -6.87
N ALA A 328 4.78 -7.79 -7.40
CA ALA A 328 3.80 -8.76 -7.86
C ALA A 328 4.24 -9.28 -9.24
N ILE A 329 4.22 -10.60 -9.40
CA ILE A 329 4.72 -11.30 -10.58
C ILE A 329 3.62 -12.18 -11.14
N ASN A 330 3.35 -12.03 -12.43
CA ASN A 330 2.40 -12.85 -13.16
C ASN A 330 3.05 -13.37 -14.45
N TYR A 331 2.60 -14.52 -14.89
CA TYR A 331 2.99 -15.11 -16.17
C TYR A 331 1.78 -15.08 -17.08
N ARG A 332 1.88 -14.36 -18.20
CA ARG A 332 0.78 -14.16 -19.12
C ARG A 332 1.21 -14.34 -20.57
N GLU A 333 0.29 -14.05 -21.51
CA GLU A 333 0.46 -14.20 -22.94
C GLU A 333 1.75 -13.53 -23.48
N HIS A 334 2.11 -12.35 -22.96
CA HIS A 334 3.28 -11.58 -23.37
C HIS A 334 4.52 -11.80 -22.48
N GLY A 335 4.49 -12.89 -21.67
CA GLY A 335 5.61 -13.27 -20.81
C GLY A 335 5.40 -12.87 -19.34
N VAL A 336 6.51 -12.51 -18.69
CA VAL A 336 6.51 -12.07 -17.29
C VAL A 336 6.01 -10.65 -17.19
N GLU A 337 5.02 -10.44 -16.32
CA GLU A 337 4.54 -9.11 -15.93
C GLU A 337 4.97 -8.82 -14.49
N LEU A 338 5.62 -7.68 -14.30
CA LEU A 338 5.98 -7.13 -13.00
C LEU A 338 5.07 -5.93 -12.73
N ASN A 339 4.40 -5.92 -11.59
CA ASN A 339 3.57 -4.78 -11.24
C ASN A 339 3.52 -4.55 -9.73
N HIS A 340 3.15 -3.35 -9.35
CA HIS A 340 2.75 -3.03 -7.99
C HIS A 340 1.82 -1.82 -8.00
N ALA A 341 0.74 -1.92 -7.24
CA ALA A 341 -0.16 -0.80 -7.00
C ALA A 341 0.10 -0.19 -5.63
N GLY A 342 -0.13 1.12 -5.52
CA GLY A 342 -0.13 1.85 -4.26
C GLY A 342 -1.53 2.36 -3.93
N ALA A 343 -1.89 2.34 -2.65
CA ALA A 343 -3.17 2.86 -2.18
C ALA A 343 -3.04 3.47 -0.78
N PHE A 344 -3.52 4.69 -0.63
CA PHE A 344 -3.91 5.25 0.66
C PHE A 344 -5.40 5.53 0.64
N SER A 345 -6.14 5.02 1.61
CA SER A 345 -7.57 5.35 1.79
C SER A 345 -7.78 6.86 1.96
N ALA A 346 -6.76 7.56 2.45
CA ALA A 346 -6.72 9.02 2.51
C ALA A 346 -6.75 9.74 1.13
N GLY A 347 -6.60 9.03 0.01
CA GLY A 347 -6.82 9.61 -1.32
C GLY A 347 -5.69 9.51 -2.34
N ALA A 348 -4.94 8.42 -2.35
CA ALA A 348 -3.95 8.13 -3.39
C ALA A 348 -4.17 6.74 -3.98
N ARG A 349 -4.06 6.63 -5.32
CA ARG A 349 -4.03 5.37 -6.04
C ARG A 349 -2.99 5.43 -7.15
N THR A 350 -2.03 4.50 -7.13
CA THR A 350 -0.89 4.49 -8.05
C THR A 350 -0.62 3.09 -8.58
N LEU A 351 0.01 3.00 -9.74
CA LEU A 351 0.39 1.73 -10.36
C LEU A 351 1.67 1.92 -11.18
N ALA A 352 2.56 0.94 -11.12
CA ALA A 352 3.53 0.68 -12.17
C ALA A 352 3.35 -0.75 -12.68
N HIS A 353 3.40 -0.93 -14.00
CA HIS A 353 3.23 -2.22 -14.65
C HIS A 353 4.21 -2.34 -15.83
N LEU A 354 5.01 -3.39 -15.82
CA LEU A 354 6.07 -3.64 -16.77
C LEU A 354 5.89 -5.01 -17.41
N ILE A 355 6.22 -5.10 -18.69
CA ILE A 355 6.40 -6.35 -19.46
C ILE A 355 7.84 -6.33 -19.99
N PRO A 356 8.83 -6.77 -19.18
CA PRO A 356 10.25 -6.62 -19.55
C PRO A 356 10.60 -7.26 -20.90
N GLY A 357 10.02 -8.44 -21.20
CA GLY A 357 10.23 -9.12 -22.49
C GLY A 357 9.77 -8.33 -23.71
N GLU A 358 8.82 -7.41 -23.53
CA GLU A 358 8.31 -6.50 -24.55
C GLU A 358 8.93 -5.10 -24.46
N GLN A 359 9.87 -4.89 -23.54
CA GLN A 359 10.50 -3.58 -23.30
C GLN A 359 9.46 -2.47 -23.09
N LEU A 360 8.34 -2.77 -22.43
CA LEU A 360 7.18 -1.90 -22.28
C LEU A 360 6.81 -1.72 -20.83
N ALA A 361 6.58 -0.48 -20.42
CA ALA A 361 6.12 -0.14 -19.06
C ALA A 361 5.18 1.05 -19.05
N ILE A 362 4.27 1.07 -18.10
CA ILE A 362 3.39 2.18 -17.81
C ILE A 362 3.36 2.46 -16.30
N ALA A 363 3.38 3.74 -15.92
CA ALA A 363 3.03 4.20 -14.58
C ALA A 363 1.81 5.11 -14.64
N VAL A 364 0.88 4.95 -13.72
CA VAL A 364 -0.33 5.76 -13.57
C VAL A 364 -0.45 6.20 -12.13
N LEU A 365 -0.52 7.51 -11.91
CA LEU A 365 -0.63 8.15 -10.60
C LEU A 365 -1.97 8.90 -10.53
N ALA A 366 -2.81 8.61 -9.56
CA ALA A 366 -4.09 9.28 -9.34
C ALA A 366 -4.19 9.80 -7.90
N ASN A 367 -4.70 11.01 -7.74
CA ASN A 367 -4.91 11.66 -6.45
C ASN A 367 -6.32 11.41 -5.89
N ALA A 368 -6.74 10.17 -5.92
CA ALA A 368 -8.10 9.75 -5.56
C ALA A 368 -8.07 8.65 -4.50
N PHE A 369 -9.11 8.61 -3.66
CA PHE A 369 -9.45 7.41 -2.88
C PHE A 369 -9.30 6.16 -3.75
N PRO A 370 -8.82 5.04 -3.23
CA PRO A 370 -8.54 3.87 -4.03
C PRO A 370 -9.68 3.44 -4.95
N THR A 371 -9.39 3.44 -6.23
CA THR A 371 -10.28 3.08 -7.34
C THR A 371 -9.55 2.08 -8.25
N GLY A 372 -10.23 1.48 -9.21
CA GLY A 372 -9.62 0.63 -10.23
C GLY A 372 -9.08 1.37 -11.46
N VAL A 373 -9.09 2.72 -11.44
CA VAL A 373 -8.72 3.54 -12.62
C VAL A 373 -7.29 3.27 -13.10
N PRO A 374 -6.22 3.27 -12.25
CA PRO A 374 -4.88 3.00 -12.75
C PRO A 374 -4.72 1.64 -13.41
N GLU A 375 -5.31 0.59 -12.81
CA GLU A 375 -5.28 -0.76 -13.35
C GLU A 375 -6.06 -0.86 -14.66
N GLY A 376 -7.23 -0.22 -14.73
CA GLY A 376 -8.05 -0.16 -15.93
C GLY A 376 -7.34 0.55 -17.08
N ILE A 377 -6.65 1.67 -16.81
CA ILE A 377 -5.83 2.39 -17.80
C ILE A 377 -4.70 1.50 -18.31
N ALA A 378 -3.94 0.87 -17.42
CA ALA A 378 -2.81 0.03 -17.82
C ALA A 378 -3.25 -1.18 -18.65
N ALA A 379 -4.32 -1.88 -18.22
CA ALA A 379 -4.87 -3.02 -18.97
C ALA A 379 -5.41 -2.60 -20.35
N THR A 380 -6.11 -1.46 -20.43
CA THR A 380 -6.58 -0.90 -21.70
C THR A 380 -5.40 -0.55 -22.61
N PHE A 381 -4.35 0.07 -22.05
CA PHE A 381 -3.15 0.43 -22.82
C PHE A 381 -2.47 -0.80 -23.42
N PHE A 382 -2.30 -1.88 -22.67
CA PHE A 382 -1.70 -3.10 -23.20
C PHE A 382 -2.56 -3.73 -24.30
N ASP A 383 -3.89 -3.81 -24.14
CA ASP A 383 -4.76 -4.28 -25.22
C ASP A 383 -4.68 -3.38 -26.47
N LEU A 384 -4.58 -2.06 -26.30
CA LEU A 384 -4.37 -1.13 -27.43
C LEU A 384 -3.05 -1.40 -28.17
N VAL A 385 -1.97 -1.71 -27.44
CA VAL A 385 -0.67 -2.02 -28.05
C VAL A 385 -0.70 -3.38 -28.76
N PHE A 386 -1.22 -4.42 -28.10
CA PHE A 386 -1.11 -5.78 -28.60
C PHE A 386 -2.25 -6.17 -29.56
N LYS A 387 -3.45 -5.62 -29.36
CA LYS A 387 -4.66 -6.00 -30.10
C LYS A 387 -5.25 -4.86 -30.95
N GLY A 388 -4.72 -3.63 -30.79
CA GLY A 388 -5.20 -2.43 -31.50
C GLY A 388 -6.46 -1.81 -30.91
N GLU A 389 -7.24 -2.56 -30.11
CA GLU A 389 -8.45 -2.11 -29.41
C GLU A 389 -8.62 -2.84 -28.07
N PRO A 390 -9.30 -2.24 -27.07
CA PRO A 390 -9.55 -2.90 -25.80
C PRO A 390 -10.60 -4.01 -25.97
N THR A 391 -10.34 -5.19 -25.40
CA THR A 391 -11.24 -6.34 -25.45
C THR A 391 -12.47 -6.19 -24.56
N ARG A 392 -12.45 -5.23 -23.63
CA ARG A 392 -13.56 -4.88 -22.72
C ARG A 392 -13.31 -3.51 -22.09
N ASP A 393 -14.31 -2.99 -21.39
CA ASP A 393 -14.11 -1.83 -20.49
C ASP A 393 -13.38 -2.26 -19.21
N PHE A 394 -12.05 -2.16 -19.24
CA PHE A 394 -11.21 -2.52 -18.10
C PHE A 394 -11.36 -1.53 -16.93
N VAL A 395 -11.66 -0.26 -17.20
CA VAL A 395 -11.86 0.74 -16.15
C VAL A 395 -13.12 0.44 -15.36
N ALA A 396 -14.23 0.16 -16.04
CA ALA A 396 -15.47 -0.23 -15.37
C ALA A 396 -15.31 -1.54 -14.59
N ALA A 397 -14.66 -2.55 -15.17
CA ALA A 397 -14.44 -3.83 -14.53
C ALA A 397 -13.55 -3.71 -13.26
N ALA A 398 -12.48 -2.88 -13.34
CA ALA A 398 -11.61 -2.62 -12.21
C ALA A 398 -12.31 -1.85 -11.10
N ASN A 399 -13.09 -0.83 -11.43
CA ASN A 399 -13.88 -0.09 -10.45
C ASN A 399 -14.92 -0.98 -9.76
N GLN A 400 -15.62 -1.83 -10.49
CA GLN A 400 -16.59 -2.78 -9.92
C GLN A 400 -15.92 -3.74 -8.91
N ALA A 401 -14.72 -4.26 -9.25
CA ALA A 401 -13.96 -5.11 -8.34
C ALA A 401 -13.55 -4.34 -7.07
N PHE A 402 -13.19 -3.07 -7.23
CA PHE A 402 -12.80 -2.20 -6.12
C PHE A 402 -13.97 -1.87 -5.20
N GLU A 403 -15.15 -1.57 -5.76
CA GLU A 403 -16.38 -1.34 -4.99
C GLU A 403 -16.79 -2.56 -4.17
N ALA A 404 -16.73 -3.76 -4.76
CA ALA A 404 -17.02 -4.99 -4.06
C ALA A 404 -16.09 -5.22 -2.88
N PHE A 405 -14.80 -4.96 -3.09
CA PHE A 405 -13.78 -5.00 -2.08
C PHE A 405 -14.01 -3.98 -0.95
N TYR A 406 -14.29 -2.72 -1.29
CA TYR A 406 -14.55 -1.66 -0.32
C TYR A 406 -15.77 -1.97 0.54
N LYS A 407 -16.84 -2.50 -0.05
CA LYS A 407 -18.01 -2.97 0.71
C LYS A 407 -17.64 -4.02 1.74
N GLU A 408 -16.78 -4.97 1.37
CA GLU A 408 -16.32 -6.01 2.32
C GLU A 408 -15.50 -5.40 3.45
N MET A 409 -14.57 -4.51 3.11
CA MET A 409 -13.73 -3.79 4.08
C MET A 409 -14.56 -2.98 5.08
N MET A 410 -15.66 -2.37 4.65
CA MET A 410 -16.52 -1.53 5.49
C MET A 410 -17.53 -2.32 6.34
N LYS A 411 -17.64 -3.64 6.16
CA LYS A 411 -18.60 -4.47 6.92
C LYS A 411 -18.55 -4.30 8.45
N PRO A 412 -17.37 -4.25 9.12
CA PRO A 412 -17.33 -4.04 10.56
C PRO A 412 -18.03 -2.76 10.99
N SER A 413 -17.87 -1.66 10.23
CA SER A 413 -18.53 -0.39 10.55
C SER A 413 -20.04 -0.42 10.32
N LEU A 414 -20.55 -1.34 9.49
CA LEU A 414 -21.99 -1.48 9.25
C LEU A 414 -22.73 -1.99 10.50
N ALA A 415 -22.06 -2.75 11.37
CA ALA A 415 -22.62 -3.19 12.65
C ALA A 415 -23.03 -2.01 13.54
N TYR A 416 -22.37 -0.87 13.36
CA TYR A 416 -22.59 0.36 14.13
C TYR A 416 -23.23 1.49 13.33
N ALA A 417 -23.67 1.23 12.10
CA ALA A 417 -24.28 2.24 11.22
C ALA A 417 -25.59 2.79 11.81
N THR A 418 -26.37 1.92 12.48
CA THR A 418 -27.65 2.28 13.07
C THR A 418 -27.64 1.93 14.57
N PHE A 419 -28.04 2.88 15.40
CA PHE A 419 -28.22 2.64 16.82
C PHE A 419 -29.43 1.74 17.07
N PRO A 420 -29.38 0.82 18.07
CA PRO A 420 -30.55 0.01 18.45
C PRO A 420 -31.74 0.89 18.85
N ALA A 421 -32.93 0.49 18.44
CA ALA A 421 -34.18 1.21 18.77
C ALA A 421 -34.42 1.24 20.32
N SER A 422 -34.04 0.16 21.00
CA SER A 422 -34.04 0.10 22.48
C SER A 422 -32.60 -0.14 22.93
N ARG A 423 -32.04 0.80 23.68
CA ARG A 423 -30.69 0.75 24.23
C ARG A 423 -30.73 0.53 25.73
N ALA A 424 -30.06 -0.51 26.20
CA ALA A 424 -29.80 -0.64 27.62
C ALA A 424 -28.87 0.50 28.07
N ALA A 425 -29.18 1.09 29.23
CA ALA A 425 -28.39 2.21 29.74
C ALA A 425 -26.93 1.81 30.03
N ALA A 426 -26.03 2.76 29.79
CA ALA A 426 -24.67 2.66 30.29
C ALA A 426 -24.63 2.82 31.79
N LEU A 427 -23.58 2.31 32.43
CA LEU A 427 -23.24 2.68 33.81
C LEU A 427 -22.85 4.17 33.88
N PRO A 428 -22.77 4.76 35.07
CA PRO A 428 -22.23 6.09 35.25
C PRO A 428 -20.83 6.20 34.62
N VAL A 429 -20.51 7.33 33.99
CA VAL A 429 -19.25 7.56 33.28
C VAL A 429 -17.99 7.22 34.08
N ALA A 430 -18.05 7.40 35.41
CA ALA A 430 -16.98 7.04 36.34
C ALA A 430 -16.66 5.53 36.37
N ALA A 431 -17.56 4.67 35.91
CA ALA A 431 -17.31 3.24 35.79
C ALA A 431 -16.29 2.93 34.67
N TYR A 432 -16.28 3.73 33.63
CA TYR A 432 -15.43 3.54 32.44
C TYR A 432 -14.18 4.39 32.47
N ALA A 433 -14.22 5.58 33.08
CA ALA A 433 -13.08 6.50 33.13
C ALA A 433 -11.89 5.86 33.87
N GLY A 434 -10.68 6.05 33.34
CA GLY A 434 -9.45 5.51 33.92
C GLY A 434 -8.36 5.30 32.86
N ASP A 435 -7.21 4.82 33.34
CA ASP A 435 -6.07 4.45 32.54
C ASP A 435 -6.13 2.95 32.21
N TYR A 436 -5.81 2.62 30.97
CA TYR A 436 -5.78 1.26 30.45
C TYR A 436 -4.50 1.06 29.63
N GLY A 437 -4.03 -0.18 29.47
CA GLY A 437 -2.84 -0.41 28.69
C GLY A 437 -2.55 -1.86 28.39
N ASN A 438 -1.73 -2.05 27.38
CA ASN A 438 -1.01 -3.29 27.08
C ASN A 438 0.30 -2.95 26.34
N ASP A 439 1.14 -3.97 26.12
CA ASP A 439 2.46 -3.76 25.52
C ASP A 439 2.40 -3.37 24.02
N TYR A 440 1.32 -3.72 23.31
CA TYR A 440 1.19 -3.44 21.88
C TYR A 440 0.64 -2.03 21.60
N VAL A 441 -0.53 -1.72 22.14
CA VAL A 441 -1.17 -0.40 21.95
C VAL A 441 -0.49 0.67 22.81
N GLY A 442 0.11 0.26 23.93
CA GLY A 442 0.62 1.18 24.94
C GLY A 442 -0.50 1.67 25.87
N ASN A 443 -0.33 2.88 26.40
CA ASN A 443 -1.29 3.48 27.31
C ASN A 443 -2.46 4.10 26.54
N ALA A 444 -3.67 3.86 27.04
CA ALA A 444 -4.91 4.49 26.64
C ALA A 444 -5.57 5.11 27.87
N ARG A 445 -6.24 6.22 27.71
CA ARG A 445 -6.99 6.85 28.78
C ARG A 445 -8.44 7.11 28.35
N VAL A 446 -9.38 6.70 29.17
CA VAL A 446 -10.78 7.08 29.02
C VAL A 446 -11.07 8.22 30.00
N VAL A 447 -11.40 9.40 29.44
CA VAL A 447 -11.63 10.61 30.25
C VAL A 447 -13.05 11.12 30.10
N GLU A 448 -13.58 11.64 31.18
CA GLU A 448 -14.84 12.39 31.18
C GLU A 448 -14.56 13.87 30.92
N SER A 449 -15.40 14.48 30.12
CA SER A 449 -15.38 15.93 29.91
C SER A 449 -16.78 16.41 29.51
N GLY A 450 -17.38 17.24 30.34
CA GLY A 450 -18.73 17.78 30.12
C GLY A 450 -19.81 16.71 29.98
N GLY A 451 -19.75 15.65 30.79
CA GLY A 451 -20.71 14.54 30.75
C GLY A 451 -20.52 13.55 29.60
N SER A 452 -19.47 13.72 28.78
CA SER A 452 -19.14 12.86 27.65
C SER A 452 -17.83 12.12 27.92
N LEU A 453 -17.72 10.90 27.37
CA LEU A 453 -16.48 10.11 27.39
C LEU A 453 -15.64 10.35 26.14
N TYR A 454 -14.34 10.35 26.33
CA TYR A 454 -13.35 10.42 25.26
C TYR A 454 -12.29 9.34 25.48
N LEU A 455 -11.88 8.70 24.38
CA LEU A 455 -10.75 7.78 24.35
C LEU A 455 -9.51 8.56 23.90
N GLN A 456 -8.43 8.49 24.67
CA GLN A 456 -7.12 9.05 24.31
C GLN A 456 -6.16 7.92 23.97
N LEU A 457 -5.53 7.99 22.80
CA LEU A 457 -4.64 6.96 22.26
C LEU A 457 -3.36 7.57 21.71
N GLY A 458 -2.32 6.74 21.68
CA GLY A 458 -1.04 7.06 21.06
C GLY A 458 -0.18 8.03 21.87
N PRO A 459 1.08 8.23 21.42
CA PRO A 459 2.08 9.04 22.16
C PRO A 459 1.65 10.50 22.38
N ALA A 460 0.91 11.06 21.43
CA ALA A 460 0.40 12.44 21.50
C ALA A 460 -0.95 12.55 22.25
N GLY A 461 -1.50 11.45 22.78
CA GLY A 461 -2.80 11.45 23.43
C GLY A 461 -3.95 11.89 22.52
N LYS A 462 -3.95 11.42 21.27
CA LYS A 462 -4.99 11.75 20.28
C LYS A 462 -6.36 11.41 20.84
N ARG A 463 -7.27 12.40 20.82
CA ARG A 463 -8.55 12.33 21.51
C ARG A 463 -9.69 11.99 20.56
N PHE A 464 -10.49 10.98 20.91
CA PHE A 464 -11.65 10.52 20.14
C PHE A 464 -12.91 10.57 21.03
N PRO A 465 -14.00 11.21 20.58
CA PRO A 465 -15.25 11.18 21.30
C PRO A 465 -15.88 9.78 21.27
N LEU A 466 -16.35 9.30 22.42
CA LEU A 466 -17.09 8.05 22.54
C LEU A 466 -18.59 8.35 22.60
N THR A 467 -19.35 7.75 21.69
CA THR A 467 -20.81 7.81 21.69
C THR A 467 -21.37 6.50 22.21
N HIS A 468 -22.25 6.55 23.21
CA HIS A 468 -22.89 5.36 23.78
C HIS A 468 -23.70 4.63 22.71
N PHE A 469 -23.44 3.34 22.52
CA PHE A 469 -24.16 2.48 21.57
C PHE A 469 -25.18 1.60 22.24
N ASN A 470 -24.76 0.78 23.19
CA ASN A 470 -25.68 -0.07 23.98
C ASN A 470 -24.94 -0.68 25.19
N ARG A 471 -25.50 -0.64 26.41
CA ARG A 471 -24.87 -1.13 27.65
C ARG A 471 -23.44 -0.56 27.82
N ASP A 472 -22.45 -1.46 27.87
CA ASP A 472 -21.03 -1.15 28.02
C ASP A 472 -20.28 -1.03 26.69
N VAL A 473 -21.01 -0.89 25.59
CA VAL A 473 -20.45 -0.68 24.24
C VAL A 473 -20.65 0.78 23.83
N PHE A 474 -19.55 1.38 23.42
CA PHE A 474 -19.49 2.71 22.83
C PHE A 474 -18.94 2.61 21.40
N VAL A 475 -19.07 3.67 20.64
CA VAL A 475 -18.51 3.76 19.28
C VAL A 475 -17.72 5.04 19.12
N TYR A 476 -16.73 4.99 18.22
CA TYR A 476 -15.92 6.12 17.80
C TYR A 476 -15.63 6.07 16.30
N SER A 477 -15.11 7.14 15.73
CA SER A 477 -14.72 7.21 14.32
C SER A 477 -13.20 7.38 14.24
N PRO A 478 -12.43 6.30 14.06
CA PRO A 478 -10.97 6.36 14.01
C PRO A 478 -10.47 6.89 12.66
N MET A 479 -11.27 6.74 11.58
CA MET A 479 -10.85 7.02 10.21
C MET A 479 -11.18 8.43 9.79
N THR A 480 -10.15 9.21 9.50
CA THR A 480 -10.30 10.58 8.99
C THR A 480 -10.96 10.59 7.60
N GLU A 481 -10.59 9.64 6.74
CA GLU A 481 -11.11 9.50 5.38
C GLU A 481 -12.55 8.98 5.29
N ALA A 482 -13.05 8.38 6.37
CA ALA A 482 -14.43 7.90 6.46
C ALA A 482 -15.07 8.32 7.79
N PRO A 483 -15.30 9.63 8.02
CA PRO A 483 -15.70 10.18 9.31
C PRO A 483 -17.07 9.70 9.79
N LYS A 484 -17.91 9.15 8.90
CA LYS A 484 -19.21 8.54 9.23
C LYS A 484 -19.09 7.08 9.66
N ALA A 485 -17.94 6.43 9.43
CA ALA A 485 -17.70 5.04 9.84
C ALA A 485 -17.43 4.97 11.35
N ARG A 486 -18.11 4.04 12.01
CA ARG A 486 -17.99 3.84 13.45
C ARG A 486 -17.46 2.45 13.74
N LEU A 487 -16.68 2.34 14.81
CA LEU A 487 -16.16 1.07 15.33
C LEU A 487 -16.38 0.97 16.82
N GLY A 488 -16.45 -0.25 17.32
CA GLY A 488 -16.77 -0.54 18.69
C GLY A 488 -15.64 -0.30 19.68
N VAL A 489 -16.03 0.17 20.87
CA VAL A 489 -15.21 0.24 22.08
C VAL A 489 -16.02 -0.43 23.17
N SER A 490 -15.64 -1.64 23.56
CA SER A 490 -16.40 -2.48 24.49
C SER A 490 -15.69 -2.56 25.84
N PHE A 491 -16.41 -2.32 26.91
CA PHE A 491 -15.88 -2.41 28.26
C PHE A 491 -16.34 -3.70 28.96
N LEU A 492 -15.41 -4.37 29.64
CA LEU A 492 -15.70 -5.46 30.56
C LEU A 492 -15.71 -4.91 31.99
N VAL A 493 -16.89 -4.87 32.61
CA VAL A 493 -17.07 -4.35 33.97
C VAL A 493 -16.80 -5.45 34.99
N GLY A 494 -15.97 -5.13 35.97
CA GLY A 494 -15.63 -6.01 37.08
C GLY A 494 -16.67 -6.02 38.22
N PRO A 495 -16.48 -6.88 39.24
CA PRO A 495 -17.39 -6.98 40.40
C PRO A 495 -17.50 -5.68 41.24
N ASP A 496 -16.50 -4.82 41.14
CA ASP A 496 -16.44 -3.52 41.82
C ASP A 496 -17.25 -2.42 41.10
N GLY A 497 -17.93 -2.78 40.01
CA GLY A 497 -18.70 -1.84 39.18
C GLY A 497 -17.86 -0.94 38.30
N LYS A 498 -16.54 -1.17 38.17
CA LYS A 498 -15.63 -0.46 37.28
C LYS A 498 -15.21 -1.34 36.09
N ALA A 499 -14.96 -0.74 34.97
CA ALA A 499 -14.43 -1.45 33.80
C ALA A 499 -13.01 -1.95 34.10
N ALA A 500 -12.82 -3.26 34.09
CA ALA A 500 -11.52 -3.91 34.29
C ALA A 500 -10.71 -3.97 32.98
N GLN A 501 -11.40 -3.92 31.83
CA GLN A 501 -10.79 -3.98 30.49
C GLN A 501 -11.59 -3.12 29.50
N VAL A 502 -10.91 -2.70 28.46
CA VAL A 502 -11.51 -2.11 27.26
C VAL A 502 -10.96 -2.81 26.02
N THR A 503 -11.83 -3.21 25.10
CA THR A 503 -11.46 -3.72 23.79
C THR A 503 -11.80 -2.67 22.75
N ILE A 504 -10.80 -2.25 21.97
CA ILE A 504 -10.90 -1.28 20.90
C ILE A 504 -10.84 -2.07 19.58
N GLU A 505 -11.97 -2.24 18.91
CA GLU A 505 -12.10 -3.16 17.76
C GLU A 505 -11.15 -2.84 16.61
N ASP A 506 -10.87 -1.56 16.36
CA ASP A 506 -9.95 -1.13 15.31
C ASP A 506 -8.50 -1.59 15.55
N LEU A 507 -8.13 -1.79 16.80
CA LEU A 507 -6.81 -2.22 17.24
C LEU A 507 -6.75 -3.72 17.58
N ASP A 508 -7.89 -4.44 17.51
CA ASP A 508 -8.01 -5.84 17.97
C ASP A 508 -7.96 -6.87 16.84
N GLU A 509 -7.52 -6.48 15.65
CA GLU A 509 -7.43 -7.37 14.50
C GLU A 509 -6.66 -8.67 14.80
N TYR A 510 -5.59 -8.55 15.58
CA TYR A 510 -4.71 -9.67 15.95
C TYR A 510 -4.92 -10.14 17.39
N GLY A 511 -6.00 -9.69 18.04
CA GLY A 511 -6.25 -9.94 19.47
C GLY A 511 -5.34 -9.11 20.37
N LEU A 512 -4.86 -7.97 19.89
CA LEU A 512 -3.95 -7.07 20.61
C LEU A 512 -4.63 -5.75 21.04
N GLY A 513 -5.91 -5.54 20.71
CA GLY A 513 -6.67 -4.34 21.04
C GLY A 513 -7.39 -4.37 22.38
N THR A 514 -7.20 -5.40 23.20
CA THR A 514 -7.75 -5.48 24.57
C THR A 514 -6.73 -4.97 25.57
N LEU A 515 -7.10 -3.89 26.28
CA LEU A 515 -6.28 -3.20 27.27
C LEU A 515 -6.86 -3.42 28.66
N LYS A 516 -6.01 -3.69 29.65
CA LYS A 516 -6.38 -3.85 31.06
C LYS A 516 -6.32 -2.51 31.77
N ARG A 517 -7.20 -2.29 32.74
CA ARG A 517 -7.13 -1.14 33.65
C ARG A 517 -5.80 -1.20 34.43
N GLN A 518 -5.15 -0.05 34.52
CA GLN A 518 -3.88 0.14 35.24
C GLN A 518 -4.13 0.52 36.70
#